data_69d4973357ed3f7b19f55c435a264ffd
#
_entry.id   69d4973357ed3f7b19f55c435a264ffd
#
_cell.length_a   1.000
_cell.length_b   1.000
_cell.length_c   1.000
_cell.angle_alpha   90.00
_cell.angle_beta   90.00
_cell.angle_gamma   90.00
#
_symmetry.space_group_name_H-M   'P 1'
#
loop_
_entity.id
_entity.type
_entity.pdbx_description
1 polymer ?
#
loop_
_entity_poly.entity_id
_entity_poly.type
_entity_poly.pdbx_seq_one_letter_code
_entity_poly.pdbx_strand_id
1 'polypeptide(L)'
;IKRAIEKAMAETIDGVDSNLSAQIAGKIETAFEKEKDIIHIEDIQDMVEMLLMDSIRKDVAKRYIIYRAERDRARINKKEEDSHLSEEFISQYKHSIAPMGELGSFVFYRTYSRFMNNEGRREYWHETVKRAVEYNTSIAPTTKEEAEQLYDNVFNLRQFLSGRTFWIGNTDVSRNYPLANFNCAFEVIDSFKSFKDLFYLLMLGCGVGVRVLDEDVAGMSKVRTDYNIIHQDYTPKPRMERMENTSLNFFADDSCENVVGDSKEGWIESLSFYFELITEHNYRGIKN
;
A
#
# COMPACT_ATOMS: atom_id res chain seq x y z
N ILE A 1 8.60 16.89 -8.88
CA ILE A 1 8.14 17.76 -9.98
C ILE A 1 9.34 18.42 -10.64
N LYS A 2 10.09 19.33 -9.97
CA LYS A 2 11.23 20.07 -10.53
C LYS A 2 12.22 19.20 -11.30
N ARG A 3 12.70 18.08 -10.70
CA ARG A 3 13.65 17.15 -11.34
C ARG A 3 13.11 16.50 -12.61
N ALA A 4 11.80 16.25 -12.69
CA ALA A 4 11.20 15.67 -13.89
C ALA A 4 11.18 16.68 -15.06
N ILE A 5 10.90 17.94 -14.76
CA ILE A 5 10.93 19.04 -15.72
C ILE A 5 12.36 19.27 -16.20
N GLU A 6 13.34 19.34 -15.30
CA GLU A 6 14.76 19.52 -15.64
C GLU A 6 15.31 18.38 -16.49
N LYS A 7 14.85 17.13 -16.27
CA LYS A 7 15.18 15.99 -17.13
C LYS A 7 14.66 16.19 -18.56
N ALA A 8 13.43 16.67 -18.72
CA ALA A 8 12.89 16.97 -20.05
C ALA A 8 13.62 18.13 -20.71
N MET A 9 14.02 19.15 -19.95
CA MET A 9 14.82 20.28 -20.43
C MET A 9 16.21 19.87 -20.91
N ALA A 10 16.87 18.95 -20.20
CA ALA A 10 18.21 18.47 -20.57
C ALA A 10 18.27 17.81 -21.95
N GLU A 11 17.12 17.35 -22.45
CA GLU A 11 17.00 16.74 -23.78
C GLU A 11 16.59 17.75 -24.88
N THR A 12 16.55 19.05 -24.57
CA THR A 12 16.24 20.11 -25.50
C THR A 12 17.49 20.96 -25.85
N ILE A 13 17.45 21.66 -26.95
CA ILE A 13 18.60 22.44 -27.45
C ILE A 13 19.00 23.55 -26.48
N ASP A 14 18.05 24.22 -25.86
CA ASP A 14 18.29 25.34 -24.97
C ASP A 14 18.66 24.90 -23.52
N GLY A 15 18.72 23.59 -23.28
CA GLY A 15 19.17 23.01 -22.01
C GLY A 15 18.26 23.31 -20.79
N VAL A 16 18.83 23.16 -19.59
CA VAL A 16 18.10 23.26 -18.32
C VAL A 16 17.97 24.70 -17.84
N ASP A 17 16.73 25.14 -17.62
CA ASP A 17 16.38 26.38 -16.92
C ASP A 17 15.83 26.06 -15.53
N SER A 18 16.70 26.14 -14.52
CA SER A 18 16.34 25.82 -13.14
C SER A 18 15.39 26.85 -12.52
N ASN A 19 15.29 28.07 -13.05
CA ASN A 19 14.36 29.07 -12.58
C ASN A 19 12.95 28.75 -13.06
N LEU A 20 12.79 28.44 -14.35
CA LEU A 20 11.51 28.05 -14.90
C LEU A 20 10.97 26.76 -14.25
N SER A 21 11.82 25.76 -14.06
CA SER A 21 11.42 24.50 -13.40
C SER A 21 10.99 24.71 -11.96
N ALA A 22 11.66 25.61 -11.22
CA ALA A 22 11.28 25.96 -9.85
C ALA A 22 9.98 26.77 -9.81
N GLN A 23 9.76 27.70 -10.74
CA GLN A 23 8.51 28.47 -10.82
C GLN A 23 7.31 27.57 -11.11
N ILE A 24 7.44 26.61 -12.03
CA ILE A 24 6.37 25.66 -12.37
C ILE A 24 6.09 24.77 -11.14
N ALA A 25 7.12 24.23 -10.49
CA ALA A 25 6.96 23.41 -9.30
C ALA A 25 6.23 24.15 -8.17
N GLY A 26 6.64 25.41 -7.90
CA GLY A 26 5.99 26.24 -6.88
C GLY A 26 4.52 26.58 -7.20
N LYS A 27 4.17 26.81 -8.47
CA LYS A 27 2.77 27.01 -8.85
C LYS A 27 1.92 25.76 -8.60
N ILE A 28 2.46 24.58 -8.87
CA ILE A 28 1.77 23.31 -8.65
C ILE A 28 1.59 23.07 -7.15
N GLU A 29 2.64 23.27 -6.34
CA GLU A 29 2.57 23.16 -4.89
C GLU A 29 1.49 24.10 -4.33
N THR A 30 1.48 25.35 -4.74
CA THR A 30 0.47 26.33 -4.27
C THR A 30 -0.95 25.97 -4.72
N ALA A 31 -1.12 25.38 -5.91
CA ALA A 31 -2.43 24.96 -6.40
C ALA A 31 -3.00 23.81 -5.57
N PHE A 32 -2.17 22.85 -5.20
CA PHE A 32 -2.59 21.67 -4.44
C PHE A 32 -2.55 21.87 -2.91
N GLU A 33 -1.87 22.90 -2.37
CA GLU A 33 -1.90 23.23 -0.93
C GLU A 33 -3.32 23.45 -0.37
N LYS A 34 -4.26 23.85 -1.22
CA LYS A 34 -5.65 24.12 -0.82
C LYS A 34 -6.58 22.93 -1.01
N GLU A 35 -6.14 21.89 -1.68
CA GLU A 35 -6.93 20.68 -1.87
C GLU A 35 -6.82 19.77 -0.65
N LYS A 36 -7.98 19.43 -0.06
CA LYS A 36 -8.06 18.58 1.13
C LYS A 36 -8.12 17.10 0.80
N ASP A 37 -8.16 16.74 -0.48
CA ASP A 37 -8.30 15.37 -0.98
C ASP A 37 -6.95 14.76 -1.39
N ILE A 38 -6.96 13.45 -1.59
CA ILE A 38 -5.78 12.73 -2.09
C ILE A 38 -5.51 13.19 -3.52
N ILE A 39 -4.37 13.85 -3.72
CA ILE A 39 -3.92 14.30 -5.04
C ILE A 39 -3.39 13.10 -5.81
N HIS A 40 -3.97 12.81 -6.97
CA HIS A 40 -3.45 11.78 -7.85
C HIS A 40 -2.22 12.27 -8.61
N ILE A 41 -1.26 11.37 -8.82
CA ILE A 41 -0.02 11.70 -9.55
C ILE A 41 -0.32 12.19 -10.97
N GLU A 42 -1.39 11.70 -11.58
CA GLU A 42 -1.83 12.11 -12.92
C GLU A 42 -2.25 13.58 -12.95
N ASP A 43 -2.98 14.06 -11.94
CA ASP A 43 -3.40 15.46 -11.83
C ASP A 43 -2.19 16.40 -11.75
N ILE A 44 -1.15 15.98 -11.01
CA ILE A 44 0.12 16.71 -10.94
C ILE A 44 0.80 16.75 -12.33
N GLN A 45 0.80 15.63 -13.03
CA GLN A 45 1.45 15.52 -14.36
C GLN A 45 0.71 16.35 -15.41
N ASP A 46 -0.63 16.32 -15.38
CA ASP A 46 -1.47 17.12 -16.28
C ASP A 46 -1.24 18.62 -16.06
N MET A 47 -1.13 19.04 -14.79
CA MET A 47 -0.80 20.43 -14.46
C MET A 47 0.62 20.82 -14.90
N VAL A 48 1.60 19.93 -14.80
CA VAL A 48 2.95 20.16 -15.35
C VAL A 48 2.88 20.39 -16.85
N GLU A 49 2.16 19.55 -17.58
CA GLU A 49 1.98 19.67 -19.02
C GLU A 49 1.33 21.01 -19.39
N MET A 50 0.25 21.37 -18.72
CA MET A 50 -0.46 22.63 -18.95
C MET A 50 0.45 23.84 -18.72
N LEU A 51 1.16 23.90 -17.60
CA LEU A 51 2.05 25.01 -17.27
C LEU A 51 3.27 25.08 -18.22
N LEU A 52 3.78 23.94 -18.68
CA LEU A 52 4.83 23.91 -19.70
C LEU A 52 4.30 24.38 -21.06
N MET A 53 3.08 24.00 -21.44
CA MET A 53 2.41 24.46 -22.66
C MET A 53 2.14 25.96 -22.64
N ASP A 54 1.86 26.54 -21.51
CA ASP A 54 1.67 27.99 -21.33
C ASP A 54 2.99 28.77 -21.26
N SER A 55 4.10 28.10 -21.01
CA SER A 55 5.42 28.71 -20.97
C SER A 55 5.96 29.04 -22.36
N ILE A 56 7.05 29.84 -22.43
CA ILE A 56 7.79 30.11 -23.65
C ILE A 56 8.54 28.87 -24.20
N ARG A 57 8.79 27.88 -23.33
CA ARG A 57 9.53 26.66 -23.62
C ARG A 57 8.61 25.53 -24.14
N LYS A 58 8.00 25.74 -25.28
CA LYS A 58 7.13 24.75 -25.97
C LYS A 58 7.88 23.45 -26.32
N ASP A 59 9.18 23.56 -26.57
CA ASP A 59 10.10 22.44 -26.80
C ASP A 59 10.14 21.48 -25.60
N VAL A 60 10.21 22.04 -24.38
CA VAL A 60 10.18 21.27 -23.12
C VAL A 60 8.82 20.62 -22.91
N ALA A 61 7.72 21.35 -23.17
CA ALA A 61 6.37 20.80 -23.07
C ALA A 61 6.22 19.56 -23.98
N LYS A 62 6.62 19.69 -25.24
CA LYS A 62 6.58 18.57 -26.18
C LYS A 62 7.42 17.38 -25.72
N ARG A 63 8.64 17.62 -25.21
CA ARG A 63 9.52 16.55 -24.74
C ARG A 63 8.97 15.87 -23.48
N TYR A 64 8.41 16.64 -22.57
CA TYR A 64 7.79 16.10 -21.35
C TYR A 64 6.60 15.17 -21.66
N ILE A 65 5.71 15.58 -22.57
CA ILE A 65 4.57 14.77 -23.01
C ILE A 65 5.05 13.47 -23.68
N ILE A 66 6.05 13.56 -24.58
CA ILE A 66 6.62 12.39 -25.24
C ILE A 66 7.24 11.44 -24.21
N TYR A 67 8.05 11.96 -23.27
CA TYR A 67 8.67 11.18 -22.21
C TYR A 67 7.65 10.46 -21.34
N ARG A 68 6.54 11.15 -20.97
CA ARG A 68 5.43 10.54 -20.22
C ARG A 68 4.83 9.37 -20.99
N ALA A 69 4.50 9.58 -22.26
CA ALA A 69 3.94 8.55 -23.14
C ALA A 69 4.90 7.36 -23.34
N GLU A 70 6.20 7.61 -23.48
CA GLU A 70 7.23 6.56 -23.58
C GLU A 70 7.34 5.74 -22.29
N ARG A 71 7.29 6.40 -21.13
CA ARG A 71 7.30 5.72 -19.82
C ARG A 71 6.05 4.88 -19.61
N ASP A 72 4.89 5.36 -19.99
CA ASP A 72 3.64 4.62 -19.86
C ASP A 72 3.64 3.39 -20.78
N ARG A 73 4.12 3.54 -22.02
CA ARG A 73 4.34 2.40 -22.93
C ARG A 73 5.33 1.39 -22.35
N ALA A 74 6.47 1.86 -21.83
CA ALA A 74 7.46 0.98 -21.23
C ALA A 74 6.91 0.22 -20.00
N ARG A 75 6.05 0.86 -19.20
CA ARG A 75 5.36 0.20 -18.08
C ARG A 75 4.35 -0.85 -18.55
N ILE A 76 3.61 -0.53 -19.62
CA ILE A 76 2.64 -1.48 -20.23
C ILE A 76 3.40 -2.67 -20.80
N ASN A 77 4.42 -2.45 -21.63
CA ASN A 77 5.22 -3.51 -22.25
C ASN A 77 5.89 -4.40 -21.17
N LYS A 78 6.44 -3.79 -20.13
CA LYS A 78 7.02 -4.58 -19.02
C LYS A 78 5.99 -5.40 -18.28
N LYS A 79 4.76 -4.89 -18.10
CA LYS A 79 3.66 -5.67 -17.49
C LYS A 79 3.23 -6.82 -18.41
N GLU A 80 3.25 -6.63 -19.71
CA GLU A 80 2.92 -7.69 -20.69
C GLU A 80 4.02 -8.75 -20.78
N GLU A 81 5.30 -8.35 -20.74
CA GLU A 81 6.44 -9.28 -20.69
C GLU A 81 6.48 -10.12 -19.40
N ASP A 82 6.08 -9.53 -18.27
CA ASP A 82 6.02 -10.20 -16.97
C ASP A 82 4.70 -10.98 -16.76
N SER A 83 3.73 -10.88 -17.68
CA SER A 83 2.42 -11.55 -17.56
C SER A 83 2.48 -12.98 -18.10
N HIS A 84 2.05 -13.94 -17.27
CA HIS A 84 1.88 -15.34 -17.71
C HIS A 84 0.62 -15.54 -18.56
N LEU A 85 -0.29 -14.56 -18.62
CA LEU A 85 -1.55 -14.61 -19.34
C LEU A 85 -1.53 -13.62 -20.51
N SER A 86 -1.54 -14.12 -21.74
CA SER A 86 -1.57 -13.26 -22.93
C SER A 86 -2.96 -12.65 -23.14
N GLU A 87 -3.00 -11.45 -23.73
CA GLU A 87 -4.28 -10.81 -24.09
C GLU A 87 -5.08 -11.65 -25.09
N GLU A 88 -4.42 -12.37 -25.99
CA GLU A 88 -5.07 -13.30 -26.92
C GLU A 88 -5.82 -14.40 -26.17
N PHE A 89 -5.20 -15.00 -25.15
CA PHE A 89 -5.84 -16.01 -24.30
C PHE A 89 -7.03 -15.40 -23.54
N ILE A 90 -6.85 -14.25 -22.90
CA ILE A 90 -7.91 -13.60 -22.12
C ILE A 90 -9.09 -13.17 -22.99
N SER A 91 -8.84 -12.77 -24.25
CA SER A 91 -9.89 -12.31 -25.16
C SER A 91 -10.97 -13.37 -25.42
N GLN A 92 -10.65 -14.65 -25.28
CA GLN A 92 -11.59 -15.77 -25.43
C GLN A 92 -12.68 -15.77 -24.35
N TYR A 93 -12.40 -15.18 -23.19
CA TYR A 93 -13.32 -15.13 -22.05
C TYR A 93 -14.07 -13.81 -21.95
N LYS A 94 -13.68 -12.79 -22.70
CA LYS A 94 -14.20 -11.42 -22.60
C LYS A 94 -15.73 -11.34 -22.80
N HIS A 95 -16.28 -12.20 -23.63
CA HIS A 95 -17.72 -12.24 -23.93
C HIS A 95 -18.42 -13.45 -23.29
N SER A 96 -17.68 -14.25 -22.51
CA SER A 96 -18.24 -15.41 -21.82
C SER A 96 -19.01 -14.97 -20.58
N ILE A 97 -20.17 -15.58 -20.38
CA ILE A 97 -20.96 -15.34 -19.16
C ILE A 97 -20.26 -16.04 -17.99
N ALA A 98 -20.10 -15.34 -16.88
CA ALA A 98 -19.57 -15.92 -15.66
C ALA A 98 -20.49 -17.10 -15.21
N PRO A 99 -19.94 -18.29 -14.92
CA PRO A 99 -20.74 -19.47 -14.61
C PRO A 99 -21.26 -19.45 -13.15
N MET A 100 -21.84 -18.36 -12.73
CA MET A 100 -22.38 -18.17 -11.39
C MET A 100 -23.84 -17.68 -11.45
N GLY A 101 -24.63 -18.09 -10.45
CA GLY A 101 -26.00 -17.64 -10.33
C GLY A 101 -26.11 -16.17 -9.84
N GLU A 102 -27.33 -15.66 -9.72
CA GLU A 102 -27.61 -14.26 -9.34
C GLU A 102 -26.96 -13.89 -8.00
N LEU A 103 -27.07 -14.73 -6.99
CA LEU A 103 -26.43 -14.48 -5.69
C LEU A 103 -24.90 -14.45 -5.80
N GLY A 104 -24.30 -15.37 -6.57
CA GLY A 104 -22.86 -15.36 -6.81
C GLY A 104 -22.41 -14.09 -7.52
N SER A 105 -23.14 -13.67 -8.54
CA SER A 105 -22.87 -12.43 -9.28
C SER A 105 -22.98 -11.20 -8.37
N PHE A 106 -23.98 -11.16 -7.50
CA PHE A 106 -24.11 -10.07 -6.53
C PHE A 106 -22.94 -10.02 -5.53
N VAL A 107 -22.56 -11.18 -4.96
CA VAL A 107 -21.44 -11.28 -4.02
C VAL A 107 -20.11 -10.90 -4.70
N PHE A 108 -19.89 -11.41 -5.92
CA PHE A 108 -18.72 -11.05 -6.73
C PHE A 108 -18.65 -9.54 -6.92
N TYR A 109 -19.69 -8.94 -7.46
CA TYR A 109 -19.70 -7.52 -7.81
C TYR A 109 -19.52 -6.62 -6.59
N ARG A 110 -20.19 -6.95 -5.47
CA ARG A 110 -20.10 -6.19 -4.22
C ARG A 110 -18.74 -6.29 -3.55
N THR A 111 -18.13 -7.49 -3.56
CA THR A 111 -16.98 -7.79 -2.67
C THR A 111 -15.65 -7.87 -3.42
N TYR A 112 -15.61 -8.52 -4.56
CA TYR A 112 -14.37 -8.89 -5.23
C TYR A 112 -14.03 -8.04 -6.46
N SER A 113 -15.05 -7.54 -7.16
CA SER A 113 -14.90 -6.67 -8.31
C SER A 113 -14.33 -5.31 -7.88
N ARG A 114 -13.16 -4.95 -8.38
CA ARG A 114 -12.49 -3.69 -8.05
C ARG A 114 -12.95 -2.58 -8.99
N PHE A 115 -12.92 -1.34 -8.49
CA PHE A 115 -13.23 -0.17 -9.31
C PHE A 115 -12.00 0.22 -10.14
N MET A 116 -12.20 0.41 -11.43
CA MET A 116 -11.19 0.83 -12.41
C MET A 116 -11.38 2.31 -12.70
N ASN A 117 -10.54 3.16 -12.10
CA ASN A 117 -10.67 4.61 -12.18
C ASN A 117 -10.59 5.14 -13.63
N ASN A 118 -9.72 4.53 -14.46
CA ASN A 118 -9.53 4.91 -15.85
C ASN A 118 -10.74 4.59 -16.76
N GLU A 119 -11.60 3.66 -16.35
CA GLU A 119 -12.77 3.24 -17.11
C GLU A 119 -14.10 3.64 -16.46
N GLY A 120 -14.06 4.18 -15.24
CA GLY A 120 -15.24 4.62 -14.48
C GLY A 120 -16.21 3.49 -14.11
N ARG A 121 -15.74 2.23 -14.08
CA ARG A 121 -16.54 1.03 -13.79
C ARG A 121 -15.83 0.05 -12.88
N ARG A 122 -16.55 -0.96 -12.45
CA ARG A 122 -15.94 -2.12 -11.76
C ARG A 122 -15.45 -3.17 -12.76
N GLU A 123 -14.51 -4.01 -12.30
CA GLU A 123 -14.01 -5.17 -13.05
C GLU A 123 -15.15 -6.13 -13.42
N TYR A 124 -15.08 -6.70 -14.61
CA TYR A 124 -15.84 -7.90 -14.96
C TYR A 124 -15.17 -9.16 -14.38
N TRP A 125 -15.88 -10.29 -14.40
CA TRP A 125 -15.35 -11.55 -13.84
C TRP A 125 -14.04 -11.99 -14.47
N HIS A 126 -13.92 -11.94 -15.79
CA HIS A 126 -12.69 -12.28 -16.50
C HIS A 126 -11.50 -11.40 -16.10
N GLU A 127 -11.72 -10.13 -15.79
CA GLU A 127 -10.67 -9.19 -15.36
C GLU A 127 -10.23 -9.47 -13.92
N THR A 128 -11.18 -9.75 -13.02
CA THR A 128 -10.87 -10.14 -11.64
C THR A 128 -10.11 -11.44 -11.60
N VAL A 129 -10.49 -12.44 -12.42
CA VAL A 129 -9.77 -13.71 -12.51
C VAL A 129 -8.35 -13.49 -13.04
N LYS A 130 -8.18 -12.68 -14.11
CA LYS A 130 -6.87 -12.33 -14.64
C LYS A 130 -5.98 -11.75 -13.53
N ARG A 131 -6.44 -10.73 -12.86
CA ARG A 131 -5.70 -10.05 -11.78
C ARG A 131 -5.31 -10.99 -10.64
N ALA A 132 -6.23 -11.86 -10.20
CA ALA A 132 -6.00 -12.79 -9.11
C ALA A 132 -5.03 -13.92 -9.49
N VAL A 133 -5.15 -14.46 -10.71
CA VAL A 133 -4.25 -15.50 -11.21
C VAL A 133 -2.86 -14.94 -11.45
N GLU A 134 -2.72 -13.79 -12.11
CA GLU A 134 -1.41 -13.13 -12.30
C GLU A 134 -0.69 -12.87 -10.97
N TYR A 135 -1.42 -12.45 -9.94
CA TYR A 135 -0.84 -12.30 -8.61
C TYR A 135 -0.34 -13.63 -8.06
N ASN A 136 -1.13 -14.70 -8.13
CA ASN A 136 -0.74 -16.01 -7.61
C ASN A 136 0.47 -16.59 -8.34
N THR A 137 0.49 -16.48 -9.67
CA THR A 137 1.58 -16.99 -10.51
C THR A 137 2.86 -16.17 -10.40
N SER A 138 2.77 -14.92 -9.93
CA SER A 138 3.94 -14.09 -9.65
C SER A 138 4.67 -14.45 -8.34
N ILE A 139 4.06 -15.24 -7.46
CA ILE A 139 4.63 -15.58 -6.13
C ILE A 139 5.62 -16.75 -6.25
N ALA A 140 5.42 -17.66 -7.20
CA ALA A 140 6.27 -18.83 -7.40
C ALA A 140 6.54 -19.06 -8.90
N PRO A 141 7.64 -19.73 -9.25
CA PRO A 141 7.89 -20.12 -10.63
C PRO A 141 6.69 -20.88 -11.22
N THR A 142 6.13 -20.38 -12.30
CA THR A 142 4.92 -20.90 -12.94
C THR A 142 5.13 -20.85 -14.45
N THR A 143 4.71 -21.87 -15.17
CA THR A 143 4.72 -21.85 -16.64
C THR A 143 3.48 -21.11 -17.18
N LYS A 144 3.54 -20.72 -18.44
CA LYS A 144 2.39 -20.11 -19.12
C LYS A 144 1.19 -21.05 -19.15
N GLU A 145 1.42 -22.31 -19.45
CA GLU A 145 0.40 -23.36 -19.55
C GLU A 145 -0.29 -23.57 -18.19
N GLU A 146 0.48 -23.59 -17.10
CA GLU A 146 -0.08 -23.69 -15.74
C GLU A 146 -0.93 -22.47 -15.38
N ALA A 147 -0.49 -21.28 -15.75
CA ALA A 147 -1.24 -20.04 -15.52
C ALA A 147 -2.55 -20.01 -16.32
N GLU A 148 -2.52 -20.40 -17.60
CA GLU A 148 -3.70 -20.49 -18.45
C GLU A 148 -4.68 -21.56 -17.95
N GLN A 149 -4.18 -22.71 -17.51
CA GLN A 149 -5.01 -23.77 -16.91
C GLN A 149 -5.64 -23.32 -15.59
N LEU A 150 -4.87 -22.63 -14.74
CA LEU A 150 -5.39 -22.06 -13.50
C LEU A 150 -6.48 -21.04 -13.78
N TYR A 151 -6.26 -20.15 -14.77
CA TYR A 151 -7.24 -19.16 -15.19
C TYR A 151 -8.55 -19.82 -15.65
N ASP A 152 -8.47 -20.82 -16.56
CA ASP A 152 -9.66 -21.53 -17.05
C ASP A 152 -10.43 -22.22 -15.92
N ASN A 153 -9.71 -22.88 -15.01
CA ASN A 153 -10.32 -23.53 -13.86
C ASN A 153 -11.03 -22.55 -12.93
N VAL A 154 -10.38 -21.42 -12.64
CA VAL A 154 -10.95 -20.37 -11.77
C VAL A 154 -12.12 -19.68 -12.45
N PHE A 155 -12.00 -19.32 -13.74
CA PHE A 155 -13.09 -18.70 -14.49
C PHE A 155 -14.34 -19.57 -14.49
N ASN A 156 -14.20 -20.87 -14.71
CA ASN A 156 -15.28 -21.85 -14.75
C ASN A 156 -15.69 -22.39 -13.38
N LEU A 157 -15.21 -21.81 -12.27
CA LEU A 157 -15.52 -22.20 -10.89
C LEU A 157 -15.18 -23.67 -10.56
N ARG A 158 -14.21 -24.27 -11.27
CA ARG A 158 -13.70 -25.63 -10.98
C ARG A 158 -12.64 -25.59 -9.89
N GLN A 159 -12.00 -24.47 -9.71
CA GLN A 159 -10.98 -24.20 -8.68
C GLN A 159 -11.16 -22.78 -8.15
N PHE A 160 -10.83 -22.58 -6.88
CA PHE A 160 -10.90 -21.27 -6.26
C PHE A 160 -9.56 -20.90 -5.64
N LEU A 161 -9.20 -19.63 -5.77
CA LEU A 161 -8.13 -18.98 -4.99
C LEU A 161 -8.69 -18.48 -3.65
N SER A 162 -7.81 -18.04 -2.76
CA SER A 162 -8.25 -17.38 -1.53
C SER A 162 -9.16 -16.18 -1.84
N GLY A 163 -10.22 -16.00 -1.08
CA GLY A 163 -11.09 -14.83 -1.21
C GLY A 163 -10.32 -13.51 -1.09
N ARG A 164 -9.27 -13.48 -0.27
CA ARG A 164 -8.37 -12.33 -0.17
C ARG A 164 -7.56 -12.08 -1.44
N THR A 165 -7.13 -13.12 -2.13
CA THR A 165 -6.46 -13.00 -3.43
C THR A 165 -7.38 -12.36 -4.47
N PHE A 166 -8.66 -12.75 -4.51
CA PHE A 166 -9.63 -12.06 -5.37
C PHE A 166 -9.88 -10.61 -4.96
N TRP A 167 -9.83 -10.32 -3.67
CA TRP A 167 -10.10 -8.97 -3.16
C TRP A 167 -8.92 -8.02 -3.38
N ILE A 168 -7.71 -8.40 -2.96
CA ILE A 168 -6.54 -7.52 -2.92
C ILE A 168 -5.36 -7.96 -3.80
N GLY A 169 -5.39 -9.18 -4.36
CA GLY A 169 -4.29 -9.69 -5.21
C GLY A 169 -3.97 -8.71 -6.34
N ASN A 170 -2.69 -8.52 -6.62
CA ASN A 170 -2.13 -7.61 -7.61
C ASN A 170 -2.52 -6.13 -7.40
N THR A 171 -2.81 -5.72 -6.17
CA THR A 171 -3.00 -4.33 -5.76
C THR A 171 -1.78 -3.84 -4.96
N ASP A 172 -1.69 -2.54 -4.71
CA ASP A 172 -0.62 -1.97 -3.87
C ASP A 172 -0.65 -2.53 -2.44
N VAL A 173 -1.84 -2.88 -1.93
CA VAL A 173 -1.98 -3.54 -0.63
C VAL A 173 -1.27 -4.88 -0.61
N SER A 174 -1.48 -5.73 -1.61
CA SER A 174 -0.84 -7.05 -1.67
C SER A 174 0.67 -6.98 -1.93
N ARG A 175 1.14 -5.93 -2.60
CA ARG A 175 2.58 -5.70 -2.86
C ARG A 175 3.31 -5.17 -1.64
N ASN A 176 2.71 -4.19 -0.95
CA ASN A 176 3.32 -3.56 0.22
C ASN A 176 3.13 -4.39 1.51
N TYR A 177 2.03 -5.15 1.59
CA TYR A 177 1.64 -5.94 2.74
C TYR A 177 1.25 -7.37 2.33
N PRO A 178 2.20 -8.22 1.88
CA PRO A 178 1.91 -9.57 1.37
C PRO A 178 1.15 -10.44 2.37
N LEU A 179 1.41 -10.27 3.66
CA LEU A 179 0.74 -10.99 4.74
C LEU A 179 -0.78 -10.70 4.81
N ALA A 180 -1.25 -9.59 4.24
CA ALA A 180 -2.68 -9.29 4.15
C ALA A 180 -3.47 -10.30 3.28
N ASN A 181 -2.80 -11.13 2.49
CA ASN A 181 -3.46 -12.22 1.74
C ASN A 181 -3.78 -13.45 2.60
N PHE A 182 -3.22 -13.56 3.80
CA PHE A 182 -3.50 -14.67 4.71
C PHE A 182 -4.71 -14.37 5.59
N ASN A 183 -5.61 -15.34 5.73
CA ASN A 183 -6.78 -15.22 6.59
C ASN A 183 -6.50 -15.61 8.02
N CYS A 184 -5.57 -16.55 8.23
CA CYS A 184 -5.28 -17.14 9.53
C CYS A 184 -3.76 -17.18 9.73
N ALA A 185 -3.38 -16.94 10.98
CA ALA A 185 -2.00 -17.07 11.47
C ALA A 185 -2.02 -17.69 12.87
N PHE A 186 -0.86 -18.05 13.37
CA PHE A 186 -0.68 -18.57 14.73
C PHE A 186 0.59 -17.98 15.32
N GLU A 187 0.52 -17.58 16.58
CA GLU A 187 1.65 -17.00 17.31
C GLU A 187 1.84 -17.65 18.66
N VAL A 188 3.09 -17.88 19.04
CA VAL A 188 3.46 -18.35 20.39
C VAL A 188 4.00 -17.15 21.16
N ILE A 189 3.43 -16.86 22.31
CA ILE A 189 3.88 -15.76 23.15
C ILE A 189 5.05 -16.21 24.04
N ASP A 190 6.25 -16.06 23.51
CA ASP A 190 7.53 -16.37 24.17
C ASP A 190 8.39 -15.13 24.43
N SER A 191 7.97 -13.97 23.91
CA SER A 191 8.69 -12.71 24.02
C SER A 191 7.72 -11.52 23.87
N PHE A 192 8.16 -10.32 24.25
CA PHE A 192 7.38 -9.10 23.97
C PHE A 192 7.28 -8.79 22.46
N LYS A 193 8.21 -9.31 21.66
CA LYS A 193 8.14 -9.23 20.21
C LYS A 193 6.93 -9.98 19.66
N SER A 194 6.58 -11.14 20.23
CA SER A 194 5.42 -11.93 19.81
C SER A 194 4.11 -11.16 19.93
N PHE A 195 3.96 -10.27 20.92
CA PHE A 195 2.80 -9.38 21.01
C PHE A 195 2.75 -8.36 19.87
N LYS A 196 3.90 -7.86 19.42
CA LYS A 196 3.98 -6.94 18.29
C LYS A 196 3.59 -7.65 16.99
N ASP A 197 4.11 -8.86 16.78
CA ASP A 197 3.80 -9.67 15.61
C ASP A 197 2.30 -10.06 15.59
N LEU A 198 1.75 -10.46 16.72
CA LEU A 198 0.31 -10.70 16.92
C LEU A 198 -0.52 -9.46 16.54
N PHE A 199 -0.17 -8.32 17.09
CA PHE A 199 -0.89 -7.07 16.85
C PHE A 199 -0.82 -6.65 15.38
N TYR A 200 0.35 -6.78 14.75
CA TYR A 200 0.54 -6.51 13.33
C TYR A 200 -0.36 -7.39 12.45
N LEU A 201 -0.39 -8.69 12.71
CA LEU A 201 -1.21 -9.64 11.96
C LEU A 201 -2.71 -9.35 12.14
N LEU A 202 -3.15 -9.02 13.34
CA LEU A 202 -4.54 -8.61 13.61
C LEU A 202 -4.91 -7.34 12.85
N MET A 203 -4.03 -6.34 12.79
CA MET A 203 -4.26 -5.10 12.04
C MET A 203 -4.27 -5.32 10.51
N LEU A 204 -3.61 -6.36 10.00
CA LEU A 204 -3.76 -6.80 8.62
C LEU A 204 -5.06 -7.57 8.37
N GLY A 205 -5.85 -7.81 9.43
CA GLY A 205 -7.12 -8.51 9.37
C GLY A 205 -6.99 -10.03 9.39
N CYS A 206 -5.85 -10.60 9.77
CA CYS A 206 -5.72 -12.03 10.01
C CYS A 206 -6.46 -12.43 11.30
N GLY A 207 -7.09 -13.59 11.31
CA GLY A 207 -7.46 -14.27 12.55
C GLY A 207 -6.22 -14.96 13.11
N VAL A 208 -5.80 -14.63 14.32
CA VAL A 208 -4.57 -15.17 14.90
C VAL A 208 -4.89 -16.07 16.09
N GLY A 209 -4.54 -17.36 15.99
CA GLY A 209 -4.50 -18.26 17.13
C GLY A 209 -3.30 -17.93 18.03
N VAL A 210 -3.46 -18.02 19.33
CA VAL A 210 -2.40 -17.68 20.28
C VAL A 210 -2.17 -18.84 21.23
N ARG A 211 -0.89 -19.18 21.44
CA ARG A 211 -0.48 -20.08 22.54
C ARG A 211 0.28 -19.31 23.61
N VAL A 212 -0.12 -19.51 24.85
CA VAL A 212 0.56 -18.97 26.03
C VAL A 212 0.62 -20.07 27.08
N LEU A 213 1.77 -20.67 27.28
CA LEU A 213 2.01 -21.69 28.29
C LEU A 213 3.11 -21.22 29.25
N ASP A 214 3.17 -21.78 30.45
CA ASP A 214 4.21 -21.44 31.44
C ASP A 214 5.61 -21.60 30.86
N GLU A 215 5.84 -22.63 30.06
CA GLU A 215 7.12 -22.89 29.38
C GLU A 215 7.47 -21.83 28.32
N ASP A 216 6.47 -21.27 27.62
CA ASP A 216 6.67 -20.24 26.61
C ASP A 216 7.09 -18.92 27.27
N VAL A 217 6.45 -18.54 28.38
CA VAL A 217 6.69 -17.26 29.05
C VAL A 217 7.82 -17.28 30.07
N ALA A 218 8.33 -18.46 30.43
CA ALA A 218 9.37 -18.60 31.46
C ALA A 218 10.68 -17.84 31.11
N GLY A 219 10.98 -17.66 29.82
CA GLY A 219 12.15 -16.94 29.34
C GLY A 219 11.95 -15.44 29.15
N MET A 220 10.73 -14.92 29.31
CA MET A 220 10.43 -13.51 29.07
C MET A 220 11.08 -12.59 30.11
N SER A 221 11.44 -11.38 29.68
CA SER A 221 11.93 -10.33 30.58
C SER A 221 10.88 -9.97 31.62
N LYS A 222 11.32 -9.74 32.85
CA LYS A 222 10.42 -9.31 33.94
C LYS A 222 9.96 -7.87 33.70
N VAL A 223 8.67 -7.65 33.87
CA VAL A 223 8.08 -6.32 33.85
C VAL A 223 8.37 -5.63 35.18
N ARG A 224 8.81 -4.37 35.12
CA ARG A 224 8.99 -3.52 36.29
C ARG A 224 7.62 -3.06 36.84
N THR A 225 7.56 -2.71 38.11
CA THR A 225 6.32 -2.28 38.78
C THR A 225 6.45 -0.91 39.45
N ASP A 226 7.58 -0.21 39.23
CA ASP A 226 7.92 1.05 39.87
C ASP A 226 7.68 2.28 38.97
N TYR A 227 6.62 2.24 38.18
CA TYR A 227 6.20 3.31 37.29
C TYR A 227 4.69 3.53 37.31
N ASN A 228 4.24 4.69 36.85
CA ASN A 228 2.84 5.03 36.69
C ASN A 228 2.52 5.24 35.20
N ILE A 229 1.29 4.91 34.82
CA ILE A 229 0.76 5.23 33.48
C ILE A 229 -0.26 6.34 33.66
N ILE A 230 -0.04 7.46 32.98
CA ILE A 230 -0.95 8.60 32.96
C ILE A 230 -1.61 8.64 31.59
N HIS A 231 -2.91 8.48 31.56
CA HIS A 231 -3.70 8.63 30.34
C HIS A 231 -4.02 10.08 30.09
N GLN A 232 -3.73 10.56 28.88
CA GLN A 232 -4.22 11.83 28.38
C GLN A 232 -5.45 11.61 27.52
N ASP A 233 -6.45 12.47 27.65
CA ASP A 233 -7.65 12.43 26.84
C ASP A 233 -7.30 12.68 25.37
N TYR A 234 -7.78 11.79 24.50
CA TYR A 234 -7.58 11.94 23.07
C TYR A 234 -8.50 13.03 22.50
N THR A 235 -7.91 14.06 21.92
CA THR A 235 -8.65 15.05 21.13
C THR A 235 -8.51 14.72 19.65
N PRO A 236 -9.62 14.40 18.94
CA PRO A 236 -9.58 14.09 17.51
C PRO A 236 -8.99 15.25 16.70
N LYS A 237 -7.98 14.95 15.89
CA LYS A 237 -7.38 15.90 14.95
C LYS A 237 -7.85 15.63 13.54
N PRO A 238 -7.95 16.65 12.67
CA PRO A 238 -8.11 16.46 11.24
C PRO A 238 -7.03 15.52 10.68
N ARG A 239 -7.36 14.73 9.67
CA ARG A 239 -6.44 13.72 9.10
C ARG A 239 -5.07 14.31 8.71
N MET A 240 -5.06 15.52 8.16
CA MET A 240 -3.84 16.22 7.72
C MET A 240 -2.90 16.63 8.87
N GLU A 241 -3.41 16.67 10.11
CA GLU A 241 -2.64 17.03 11.31
C GLU A 241 -2.19 15.82 12.11
N ARG A 242 -2.56 14.60 11.67
CA ARG A 242 -2.19 13.37 12.36
C ARG A 242 -0.79 12.95 11.95
N MET A 243 0.02 12.58 12.93
CA MET A 243 1.33 12.00 12.68
C MET A 243 1.16 10.52 12.31
N GLU A 244 1.88 10.05 11.29
CA GLU A 244 1.88 8.63 10.91
C GLU A 244 2.78 7.78 11.83
N ASN A 245 3.91 8.37 12.27
CA ASN A 245 4.90 7.69 13.12
C ASN A 245 4.68 8.03 14.58
N THR A 246 4.94 7.07 15.45
CA THR A 246 4.96 7.29 16.90
C THR A 246 6.22 8.03 17.33
N SER A 247 6.11 8.87 18.33
CA SER A 247 7.26 9.54 18.95
C SER A 247 7.32 9.28 20.46
N LEU A 248 8.53 9.10 20.95
CA LEU A 248 8.82 8.96 22.37
C LEU A 248 9.56 10.19 22.85
N ASN A 249 8.92 10.99 23.71
CA ASN A 249 9.44 12.25 24.21
C ASN A 249 9.85 12.08 25.68
N PHE A 250 11.12 12.37 26.00
CA PHE A 250 11.65 12.28 27.36
C PHE A 250 11.71 13.68 27.99
N PHE A 251 11.32 13.78 29.26
CA PHE A 251 11.32 15.03 30.01
C PHE A 251 12.27 14.95 31.22
N ALA A 252 12.64 16.11 31.74
CA ALA A 252 13.59 16.22 32.82
C ALA A 252 13.07 15.80 34.21
N ASP A 253 11.77 15.55 34.33
CA ASP A 253 11.08 15.11 35.54
C ASP A 253 10.89 13.58 35.65
N ASP A 254 11.75 12.82 34.98
CA ASP A 254 11.68 11.36 34.89
C ASP A 254 10.36 10.87 34.27
N SER A 255 9.72 11.68 33.43
CA SER A 255 8.55 11.30 32.66
C SER A 255 8.87 11.08 31.18
N CYS A 256 8.04 10.26 30.52
CA CYS A 256 8.13 9.98 29.10
C CYS A 256 6.74 9.95 28.49
N GLU A 257 6.55 10.68 27.40
CA GLU A 257 5.32 10.67 26.65
C GLU A 257 5.45 9.81 25.38
N ASN A 258 4.57 8.83 25.25
CA ASN A 258 4.45 8.00 24.05
C ASN A 258 3.28 8.53 23.20
N VAL A 259 3.59 9.33 22.18
CA VAL A 259 2.62 9.93 21.25
C VAL A 259 2.38 8.98 20.10
N VAL A 260 1.21 8.34 20.10
CA VAL A 260 0.85 7.28 19.15
C VAL A 260 0.62 7.84 17.75
N GLY A 261 1.32 7.31 16.76
CA GLY A 261 1.09 7.62 15.35
C GLY A 261 -0.21 7.00 14.82
N ASP A 262 -0.92 7.73 13.96
CA ASP A 262 -2.18 7.27 13.35
C ASP A 262 -1.93 6.44 12.08
N SER A 263 -1.15 5.39 12.22
CA SER A 263 -0.91 4.39 11.20
C SER A 263 -0.80 3.01 11.85
N LYS A 264 -0.89 1.96 11.04
CA LYS A 264 -0.67 0.59 11.51
C LYS A 264 0.71 0.44 12.13
N GLU A 265 1.72 0.97 11.46
CA GLU A 265 3.11 0.98 11.91
C GLU A 265 3.26 1.78 13.21
N GLY A 266 2.65 2.96 13.28
CA GLY A 266 2.69 3.82 14.47
C GLY A 266 2.10 3.14 15.71
N TRP A 267 0.98 2.45 15.57
CA TRP A 267 0.39 1.68 16.68
C TRP A 267 1.30 0.56 17.18
N ILE A 268 1.96 -0.17 16.26
CA ILE A 268 2.89 -1.25 16.60
C ILE A 268 4.16 -0.68 17.26
N GLU A 269 4.67 0.43 16.74
CA GLU A 269 5.81 1.13 17.29
C GLU A 269 5.53 1.63 18.72
N SER A 270 4.34 2.20 18.96
CA SER A 270 3.90 2.61 20.29
C SER A 270 3.89 1.44 21.27
N LEU A 271 3.36 0.28 20.86
CA LEU A 271 3.37 -0.93 21.67
C LEU A 271 4.81 -1.42 21.94
N SER A 272 5.70 -1.31 20.96
CA SER A 272 7.13 -1.62 21.13
C SER A 272 7.77 -0.75 22.19
N PHE A 273 7.62 0.56 22.08
CA PHE A 273 8.15 1.52 23.05
C PHE A 273 7.62 1.27 24.45
N TYR A 274 6.32 0.95 24.57
CA TYR A 274 5.75 0.61 25.85
C TYR A 274 6.45 -0.61 26.49
N PHE A 275 6.65 -1.69 25.72
CA PHE A 275 7.35 -2.87 26.22
C PHE A 275 8.82 -2.59 26.59
N GLU A 276 9.52 -1.80 25.78
CA GLU A 276 10.89 -1.39 26.07
C GLU A 276 10.99 -0.59 27.37
N LEU A 277 10.09 0.38 27.57
CA LEU A 277 10.03 1.20 28.78
C LEU A 277 9.84 0.37 30.07
N ILE A 278 9.07 -0.70 29.99
CA ILE A 278 8.72 -1.51 31.17
C ILE A 278 9.65 -2.72 31.38
N THR A 279 10.52 -3.06 30.43
CA THR A 279 11.40 -4.24 30.53
C THR A 279 12.87 -3.91 30.51
N GLU A 280 13.28 -2.85 29.81
CA GLU A 280 14.70 -2.57 29.62
C GLU A 280 15.31 -1.75 30.76
N HIS A 281 16.53 -2.12 31.13
CA HIS A 281 17.26 -1.51 32.23
C HIS A 281 17.54 0.00 32.00
N ASN A 282 17.72 0.38 30.72
CA ASN A 282 18.07 1.77 30.33
C ASN A 282 16.96 2.78 30.71
N TYR A 283 15.72 2.32 30.82
CA TYR A 283 14.57 3.17 31.11
C TYR A 283 14.12 3.16 32.58
N ARG A 284 14.90 2.54 33.49
CA ARG A 284 14.53 2.48 34.91
C ARG A 284 14.39 3.84 35.62
N GLY A 285 15.01 4.89 35.06
CA GLY A 285 14.84 6.26 35.53
C GLY A 285 13.45 6.85 35.29
N ILE A 286 12.74 6.35 34.27
CA ILE A 286 11.40 6.86 33.90
C ILE A 286 10.37 6.33 34.87
N LYS A 287 9.60 7.24 35.51
CA LYS A 287 8.62 6.91 36.55
C LYS A 287 7.17 7.16 36.14
N ASN A 288 6.92 8.04 35.18
CA ASN A 288 5.60 8.44 34.70
C ASN A 288 5.53 8.44 33.17
#